data_2fb38fdc2216c00bcec07749ebfc1cb3
#
_entry.id   2fb38fdc2216c00bcec07749ebfc1cb3
#
_cell.length_a   1.000
_cell.length_b   1.000
_cell.length_c   1.000
_cell.angle_alpha   90.00
_cell.angle_beta   90.00
_cell.angle_gamma   90.00
#
_symmetry.space_group_name_H-M   'P 1'
#
loop_
_entity.id
_entity.type
_entity.pdbx_description
1 polymer ?
#
loop_
_entity_poly.entity_id
_entity_poly.type
_entity_poly.pdbx_seq_one_letter_code
_entity_poly.pdbx_strand_id
1 'polypeptide(L)'
;MGCNFPRETIDVPGQATAVAYTLNGTLLVQSREPALLTIIRPGGVQATVVDLHGDSVRDTGHDLFHRDSGGGIACASCHAEGAEDGHVWNFKGQGLRRTQALHVGLKGTAPFHWAGDETDFTALMEDVFVGRMGGVHQSGERVTALTKFLFALEPPRASKDLGDPAAMRGKALFESAATGCTSCHTGNKFTDNKSYDVGTSQGELLQVPSLRGVGYRAPFIHTGCAHTLRDRFDPTCGGSKHGNTAALSTPQVDDLVSYLQTL
;
A
#
# COMPACT_ATOMS: atom_id res chain seq x y z
N MET A 1 -20.66 16.22 2.58
CA MET A 1 -20.25 17.06 3.73
C MET A 1 -18.74 17.03 3.79
N GLY A 2 -18.06 18.12 3.47
CA GLY A 2 -16.61 18.21 3.61
C GLY A 2 -16.23 18.27 5.08
N CYS A 3 -15.40 17.37 5.56
CA CYS A 3 -14.83 17.45 6.90
C CYS A 3 -13.88 18.66 6.93
N ASN A 4 -14.35 19.75 7.46
CA ASN A 4 -13.56 20.98 7.64
C ASN A 4 -12.85 20.87 9.00
N PHE A 5 -11.79 20.06 9.07
CA PHE A 5 -10.93 20.05 10.26
C PHE A 5 -9.99 21.27 10.20
N PRO A 6 -9.78 21.97 11.33
CA PRO A 6 -8.76 23.01 11.40
C PRO A 6 -7.41 22.37 11.04
N ARG A 7 -6.75 22.91 10.02
CA ARG A 7 -5.40 22.49 9.61
C ARG A 7 -4.40 23.41 10.29
N GLU A 8 -3.50 22.82 11.03
CA GLU A 8 -2.33 23.51 11.58
C GLU A 8 -1.12 23.11 10.77
N THR A 9 -0.35 24.07 10.31
CA THR A 9 0.92 23.84 9.63
C THR A 9 2.04 24.11 10.62
N ILE A 10 2.94 23.15 10.78
CA ILE A 10 4.11 23.27 11.65
C ILE A 10 5.35 23.26 10.76
N ASP A 11 6.09 24.38 10.78
CA ASP A 11 7.37 24.44 10.08
C ASP A 11 8.46 23.71 10.86
N VAL A 12 9.17 22.82 10.20
CA VAL A 12 10.29 22.07 10.78
C VAL A 12 11.54 22.24 9.92
N PRO A 13 12.74 22.25 10.52
CA PRO A 13 13.98 22.38 9.77
C PRO A 13 14.27 21.11 8.93
N GLY A 14 14.86 21.32 7.77
CA GLY A 14 15.29 20.26 6.88
C GLY A 14 14.13 19.66 6.05
N GLN A 15 14.46 18.61 5.30
CA GLN A 15 13.50 17.87 4.51
C GLN A 15 12.79 16.81 5.38
N ALA A 16 11.58 17.08 5.81
CA ALA A 16 10.78 16.10 6.56
C ALA A 16 10.51 14.84 5.71
N THR A 17 10.78 13.67 6.28
CA THR A 17 10.66 12.37 5.58
C THR A 17 9.80 11.37 6.31
N ALA A 18 9.58 11.55 7.61
CA ALA A 18 8.71 10.68 8.39
C ALA A 18 8.15 11.43 9.61
N VAL A 19 6.97 11.01 10.05
CA VAL A 19 6.34 11.51 11.27
C VAL A 19 5.80 10.36 12.10
N ALA A 20 5.82 10.52 13.42
CA ALA A 20 5.22 9.59 14.34
C ALA A 20 4.67 10.30 15.58
N TYR A 21 3.62 9.77 16.18
CA TYR A 21 3.13 10.21 17.48
C TYR A 21 3.49 9.18 18.56
N THR A 22 3.94 9.68 19.69
CA THR A 22 4.07 8.87 20.89
C THR A 22 2.73 8.75 21.62
N LEU A 23 2.62 7.80 22.54
CA LEU A 23 1.37 7.58 23.30
C LEU A 23 0.90 8.80 24.10
N ASN A 24 1.81 9.70 24.47
CA ASN A 24 1.48 10.96 25.18
C ASN A 24 1.22 12.13 24.23
N GLY A 25 1.07 11.86 22.92
CA GLY A 25 0.75 12.87 21.91
C GLY A 25 1.94 13.74 21.46
N THR A 26 3.18 13.39 21.82
CA THR A 26 4.36 14.08 21.29
C THR A 26 4.53 13.73 19.82
N LEU A 27 4.64 14.73 18.96
CA LEU A 27 4.95 14.56 17.53
C LEU A 27 6.48 14.50 17.35
N LEU A 28 6.92 13.45 16.68
CA LEU A 28 8.30 13.27 16.24
C LEU A 28 8.34 13.45 14.73
N VAL A 29 9.22 14.32 14.23
CA VAL A 29 9.44 14.56 12.81
C VAL A 29 10.88 14.27 12.48
N GLN A 30 11.13 13.27 11.64
CA GLN A 30 12.46 13.01 11.10
C GLN A 30 12.67 13.81 9.83
N SER A 31 13.79 14.48 9.75
CA SER A 31 14.26 15.15 8.53
C SER A 31 15.52 14.48 8.00
N ARG A 32 15.66 14.45 6.68
CA ARG A 32 16.79 13.81 6.01
C ARG A 32 17.91 14.79 5.67
N GLU A 33 17.57 16.03 5.34
CA GLU A 33 18.55 16.99 4.84
C GLU A 33 18.36 18.37 5.51
N PRO A 34 19.14 18.63 6.59
CA PRO A 34 20.04 17.72 7.29
C PRO A 34 19.33 16.64 8.11
N ALA A 35 20.08 15.62 8.55
CA ALA A 35 19.57 14.52 9.35
C ALA A 35 19.20 14.98 10.77
N LEU A 36 17.93 15.30 11.00
CA LEU A 36 17.43 15.87 12.27
C LEU A 36 16.24 15.07 12.79
N LEU A 37 16.04 15.11 14.11
CA LEU A 37 14.80 14.73 14.76
C LEU A 37 14.20 15.95 15.44
N THR A 38 13.04 16.39 14.99
CA THR A 38 12.28 17.47 15.61
C THR A 38 11.21 16.87 16.52
N ILE A 39 11.20 17.29 17.79
CA ILE A 39 10.31 16.80 18.86
C ILE A 39 9.38 17.92 19.26
N ILE A 40 8.09 17.75 19.06
CA ILE A 40 7.05 18.75 19.36
C ILE A 40 6.10 18.14 20.40
N ARG A 41 6.11 18.70 21.61
CA ARG A 41 5.27 18.21 22.71
C ARG A 41 3.85 18.79 22.61
N PRO A 42 2.81 18.11 23.11
CA PRO A 42 1.45 18.63 23.15
C PRO A 42 1.39 20.01 23.83
N GLY A 43 0.71 20.96 23.20
CA GLY A 43 0.61 22.35 23.70
C GLY A 43 1.91 23.13 23.68
N GLY A 44 2.99 22.55 23.11
CA GLY A 44 4.30 23.19 23.05
C GLY A 44 4.41 24.16 21.88
N VAL A 45 4.81 25.39 22.18
CA VAL A 45 5.12 26.42 21.19
C VAL A 45 6.54 26.25 20.65
N GLN A 46 7.36 25.43 21.29
CA GLN A 46 8.79 25.28 20.98
C GLN A 46 9.15 23.83 20.69
N ALA A 47 9.62 23.60 19.46
CA ALA A 47 10.18 22.32 19.06
C ALA A 47 11.60 22.12 19.61
N THR A 48 11.93 20.92 20.04
CA THR A 48 13.32 20.51 20.31
C THR A 48 13.88 19.87 19.06
N VAL A 49 14.99 20.37 18.54
CA VAL A 49 15.68 19.80 17.37
C VAL A 49 16.92 19.05 17.85
N VAL A 50 17.02 17.80 17.47
CA VAL A 50 18.17 16.92 17.76
C VAL A 50 18.90 16.66 16.45
N ASP A 51 20.18 16.99 16.39
CA ASP A 51 21.06 16.63 15.29
C ASP A 51 21.41 15.13 15.40
N LEU A 52 21.12 14.37 14.36
CA LEU A 52 21.39 12.94 14.31
C LEU A 52 22.82 12.64 13.82
N HIS A 53 23.58 13.69 13.44
CA HIS A 53 24.97 13.59 12.97
C HIS A 53 25.15 12.60 11.79
N GLY A 54 24.10 12.37 11.02
CA GLY A 54 24.16 11.56 9.81
C GLY A 54 24.53 12.39 8.59
N ASP A 55 25.21 11.76 7.64
CA ASP A 55 25.42 12.38 6.33
C ASP A 55 24.09 12.67 5.66
N SER A 56 23.96 13.88 5.09
CA SER A 56 22.81 14.22 4.27
C SER A 56 22.88 13.48 2.95
N VAL A 57 21.91 12.60 2.70
CA VAL A 57 21.81 11.86 1.44
C VAL A 57 20.56 12.32 0.70
N ARG A 58 20.77 13.07 -0.37
CA ARG A 58 19.68 13.46 -1.26
C ARG A 58 19.15 12.24 -2.01
N ASP A 59 17.86 11.98 -1.86
CA ASP A 59 17.15 10.89 -2.54
C ASP A 59 16.19 11.47 -3.57
N THR A 60 16.61 11.46 -4.83
CA THR A 60 15.80 11.95 -5.95
C THR A 60 14.49 11.14 -6.11
N GLY A 61 14.51 9.85 -5.79
CA GLY A 61 13.31 9.00 -5.86
C GLY A 61 12.30 9.40 -4.80
N HIS A 62 12.75 9.63 -3.57
CA HIS A 62 11.94 10.16 -2.49
C HIS A 62 11.37 11.54 -2.83
N ASP A 63 12.21 12.45 -3.35
CA ASP A 63 11.77 13.78 -3.75
C ASP A 63 10.68 13.74 -4.81
N LEU A 64 10.83 12.88 -5.83
CA LEU A 64 9.82 12.71 -6.87
C LEU A 64 8.51 12.17 -6.33
N PHE A 65 8.59 11.21 -5.41
CA PHE A 65 7.41 10.57 -4.81
C PHE A 65 6.57 11.55 -3.98
N HIS A 66 7.21 12.50 -3.29
CA HIS A 66 6.54 13.48 -2.41
C HIS A 66 6.29 14.83 -3.06
N ARG A 67 6.90 15.10 -4.23
CA ARG A 67 6.76 16.39 -4.91
C ARG A 67 5.43 16.47 -5.66
N ASP A 68 4.80 17.63 -5.61
CA ASP A 68 3.71 17.98 -6.51
C ASP A 68 4.13 17.76 -7.96
N SER A 69 3.31 17.02 -8.70
CA SER A 69 3.52 16.74 -10.13
C SER A 69 3.47 18.01 -11.01
N GLY A 70 2.82 19.04 -10.54
CA GLY A 70 2.40 20.25 -11.25
C GLY A 70 0.87 20.32 -11.40
N GLY A 71 0.17 19.24 -11.12
CA GLY A 71 -1.29 19.16 -11.11
C GLY A 71 -1.94 19.27 -9.71
N GLY A 72 -1.17 19.66 -8.68
CA GLY A 72 -1.65 19.79 -7.30
C GLY A 72 -1.70 18.46 -6.53
N ILE A 73 -1.01 17.43 -6.99
CA ILE A 73 -1.01 16.09 -6.40
C ILE A 73 0.39 15.46 -6.48
N ALA A 74 0.74 14.66 -5.48
CA ALA A 74 1.95 13.84 -5.44
C ALA A 74 1.60 12.35 -5.38
N CYS A 75 2.53 11.44 -5.66
CA CYS A 75 2.33 10.01 -5.43
C CYS A 75 1.97 9.74 -3.96
N ALA A 76 2.67 10.40 -3.03
CA ALA A 76 2.43 10.31 -1.60
C ALA A 76 1.04 10.82 -1.16
N SER A 77 0.31 11.56 -2.00
CA SER A 77 -1.06 12.01 -1.67
C SER A 77 -2.05 10.85 -1.52
N CYS A 78 -1.86 9.78 -2.30
CA CYS A 78 -2.66 8.56 -2.22
C CYS A 78 -1.87 7.39 -1.61
N HIS A 79 -0.55 7.37 -1.81
CA HIS A 79 0.35 6.32 -1.32
C HIS A 79 1.21 6.83 -0.15
N ALA A 80 0.58 7.30 0.94
CA ALA A 80 1.29 7.84 2.09
C ALA A 80 2.37 6.86 2.60
N GLU A 81 3.65 7.27 2.54
CA GLU A 81 4.81 6.43 2.89
C GLU A 81 4.82 5.04 2.21
N GLY A 82 4.27 4.95 0.99
CA GLY A 82 4.11 3.70 0.26
C GLY A 82 2.95 2.83 0.69
N ALA A 83 2.15 3.25 1.66
CA ALA A 83 0.94 2.57 2.09
C ALA A 83 -0.24 2.87 1.15
N GLU A 84 -1.44 2.70 1.65
CA GLU A 84 -2.70 3.01 1.00
C GLU A 84 -3.43 4.10 1.79
N ASP A 85 -4.14 5.00 1.11
CA ASP A 85 -4.95 6.04 1.74
C ASP A 85 -6.30 5.53 2.27
N GLY A 86 -6.61 4.26 2.04
CA GLY A 86 -7.89 3.65 2.40
C GLY A 86 -9.08 4.14 1.53
N HIS A 87 -8.83 4.93 0.50
CA HIS A 87 -9.87 5.47 -0.38
C HIS A 87 -10.14 4.59 -1.59
N VAL A 88 -11.35 4.74 -2.09
CA VAL A 88 -11.79 4.19 -3.38
C VAL A 88 -12.06 5.36 -4.31
N TRP A 89 -11.27 5.44 -5.35
CA TRP A 89 -11.32 6.49 -6.34
C TRP A 89 -12.12 6.04 -7.57
N ASN A 90 -12.81 6.96 -8.22
CA ASN A 90 -13.46 6.68 -9.49
C ASN A 90 -12.63 7.27 -10.64
N PHE A 91 -11.81 6.43 -11.25
CA PHE A 91 -10.97 6.85 -12.37
C PHE A 91 -11.73 6.77 -13.69
N LYS A 92 -11.64 7.86 -14.47
CA LYS A 92 -12.25 7.91 -15.80
C LYS A 92 -11.76 6.76 -16.68
N GLY A 93 -12.69 5.95 -17.17
CA GLY A 93 -12.39 4.79 -18.02
C GLY A 93 -12.00 3.50 -17.28
N GLN A 94 -11.72 3.56 -15.98
CA GLN A 94 -11.37 2.38 -15.17
C GLN A 94 -12.39 2.08 -14.06
N GLY A 95 -13.27 3.05 -13.74
CA GLY A 95 -14.26 2.91 -12.68
C GLY A 95 -13.64 2.97 -11.28
N LEU A 96 -14.30 2.31 -10.32
CA LEU A 96 -13.88 2.32 -8.92
C LEU A 96 -12.61 1.50 -8.73
N ARG A 97 -11.59 2.12 -8.15
CA ARG A 97 -10.32 1.50 -7.78
C ARG A 97 -9.86 2.00 -6.43
N ARG A 98 -9.59 1.09 -5.52
CA ARG A 98 -8.90 1.45 -4.30
C ARG A 98 -7.40 1.63 -4.58
N THR A 99 -6.76 2.50 -3.82
CA THR A 99 -5.31 2.68 -3.85
C THR A 99 -4.61 1.36 -3.50
N GLN A 100 -3.54 1.02 -4.23
CA GLN A 100 -2.72 -0.17 -3.96
C GLN A 100 -1.50 0.19 -3.12
N ALA A 101 -1.14 -0.68 -2.17
CA ALA A 101 0.08 -0.51 -1.40
C ALA A 101 1.33 -0.68 -2.27
N LEU A 102 2.32 0.16 -2.05
CA LEU A 102 3.62 0.13 -2.73
C LEU A 102 4.72 -0.50 -1.86
N HIS A 103 4.54 -0.53 -0.54
CA HIS A 103 5.49 -1.12 0.41
C HIS A 103 5.34 -2.65 0.57
N VAL A 104 4.99 -3.33 -0.50
CA VAL A 104 4.78 -4.79 -0.51
C VAL A 104 5.97 -5.57 -1.11
N GLY A 105 7.11 -4.87 -1.33
CA GLY A 105 8.27 -5.43 -2.00
C GLY A 105 8.05 -5.54 -3.51
N LEU A 106 7.80 -4.41 -4.17
CA LEU A 106 7.41 -4.33 -5.58
C LEU A 106 8.40 -4.92 -6.58
N LYS A 107 9.69 -5.03 -6.24
CA LYS A 107 10.69 -5.58 -7.17
C LYS A 107 10.29 -6.98 -7.63
N GLY A 108 10.07 -7.14 -8.95
CA GLY A 108 9.64 -8.41 -9.56
C GLY A 108 8.15 -8.74 -9.39
N THR A 109 7.30 -7.72 -9.21
CA THR A 109 5.83 -7.88 -9.19
C THR A 109 5.13 -7.19 -10.36
N ALA A 110 5.88 -6.74 -11.38
CA ALA A 110 5.28 -6.28 -12.62
C ALA A 110 4.49 -7.41 -13.31
N PRO A 111 3.45 -7.07 -14.10
CA PRO A 111 2.94 -5.74 -14.39
C PRO A 111 2.22 -5.12 -13.19
N PHE A 112 2.16 -3.77 -13.16
CA PHE A 112 1.54 -3.01 -12.07
C PHE A 112 0.10 -2.62 -12.37
N HIS A 113 -0.58 -1.99 -11.41
CA HIS A 113 -2.00 -1.66 -11.37
C HIS A 113 -2.93 -2.87 -11.26
N TRP A 114 -4.22 -2.58 -11.01
CA TRP A 114 -5.25 -3.62 -10.89
C TRP A 114 -5.48 -4.40 -12.18
N ALA A 115 -5.36 -3.73 -13.32
CA ALA A 115 -5.49 -4.37 -14.64
C ALA A 115 -4.19 -5.07 -15.09
N GLY A 116 -3.05 -4.79 -14.46
CA GLY A 116 -1.75 -5.27 -14.92
C GLY A 116 -1.34 -4.64 -16.25
N ASP A 117 -1.71 -3.37 -16.44
CA ASP A 117 -1.51 -2.62 -17.69
C ASP A 117 -0.18 -1.87 -17.74
N GLU A 118 0.48 -1.69 -16.59
CA GLU A 118 1.77 -1.02 -16.48
C GLU A 118 2.93 -2.01 -16.44
N THR A 119 3.63 -2.15 -17.54
CA THR A 119 4.71 -3.15 -17.70
C THR A 119 5.93 -2.86 -16.82
N ASP A 120 6.21 -1.59 -16.58
CA ASP A 120 7.33 -1.12 -15.76
C ASP A 120 7.08 0.32 -15.27
N PHE A 121 8.05 0.88 -14.52
CA PHE A 121 7.92 2.25 -14.01
C PHE A 121 8.10 3.32 -15.08
N THR A 122 8.64 3.01 -16.25
CA THR A 122 8.69 3.98 -17.36
C THR A 122 7.30 4.17 -17.95
N ALA A 123 6.59 3.08 -18.22
CA ALA A 123 5.20 3.12 -18.68
C ALA A 123 4.30 3.82 -17.64
N LEU A 124 4.42 3.43 -16.36
CA LEU A 124 3.67 4.04 -15.26
C LEU A 124 3.92 5.55 -15.16
N MET A 125 5.15 6.01 -15.32
CA MET A 125 5.45 7.45 -15.26
C MET A 125 4.80 8.22 -16.40
N GLU A 126 4.74 7.64 -17.60
CA GLU A 126 4.08 8.28 -18.74
C GLU A 126 2.57 8.31 -18.58
N ASP A 127 1.95 7.17 -18.22
CA ASP A 127 0.48 7.12 -18.08
C ASP A 127 -0.01 7.83 -16.82
N VAL A 128 0.59 7.55 -15.67
CA VAL A 128 0.09 8.05 -14.38
C VAL A 128 0.63 9.44 -14.08
N PHE A 129 1.96 9.59 -14.01
CA PHE A 129 2.55 10.85 -13.57
C PHE A 129 2.32 11.98 -14.58
N VAL A 130 2.54 11.72 -15.86
CA VAL A 130 2.32 12.70 -16.92
C VAL A 130 0.83 12.76 -17.29
N GLY A 131 0.25 11.62 -17.66
CA GLY A 131 -1.10 11.57 -18.23
C GLY A 131 -2.22 11.87 -17.25
N ARG A 132 -2.16 11.34 -16.03
CA ARG A 132 -3.24 11.48 -15.02
C ARG A 132 -2.98 12.56 -13.99
N MET A 133 -1.72 12.73 -13.57
CA MET A 133 -1.35 13.69 -12.52
C MET A 133 -0.89 15.05 -13.07
N GLY A 134 -0.86 15.23 -14.40
CA GLY A 134 -0.47 16.49 -15.05
C GLY A 134 1.01 16.85 -14.88
N GLY A 135 1.85 15.87 -14.59
CA GLY A 135 3.29 16.05 -14.46
C GLY A 135 4.00 16.24 -15.81
N VAL A 136 5.29 16.49 -15.75
CA VAL A 136 6.15 16.59 -16.94
C VAL A 136 6.97 15.30 -17.12
N HIS A 137 7.35 14.99 -18.34
CA HIS A 137 8.22 13.85 -18.64
C HIS A 137 9.48 13.85 -17.77
N GLN A 138 9.82 12.69 -17.24
CA GLN A 138 10.98 12.50 -16.39
C GLN A 138 12.11 11.81 -17.17
N SER A 139 13.35 12.20 -16.90
CA SER A 139 14.51 11.51 -17.49
C SER A 139 14.61 10.07 -16.97
N GLY A 140 15.20 9.16 -17.75
CA GLY A 140 15.40 7.77 -17.32
C GLY A 140 16.18 7.63 -16.00
N GLU A 141 17.10 8.55 -15.70
CA GLU A 141 17.80 8.59 -14.41
C GLU A 141 16.85 8.87 -13.25
N ARG A 142 15.91 9.80 -13.43
CA ARG A 142 14.92 10.15 -12.40
C ARG A 142 13.91 9.02 -12.21
N VAL A 143 13.46 8.38 -13.29
CA VAL A 143 12.60 7.17 -13.22
C VAL A 143 13.34 6.04 -12.50
N THR A 144 14.63 5.83 -12.80
CA THR A 144 15.47 4.85 -12.10
C THR A 144 15.61 5.16 -10.61
N ALA A 145 15.78 6.43 -10.25
CA ALA A 145 15.84 6.84 -8.84
C ALA A 145 14.51 6.57 -8.10
N LEU A 146 13.37 6.90 -8.71
CA LEU A 146 12.05 6.58 -8.18
C LEU A 146 11.86 5.07 -8.01
N THR A 147 12.24 4.29 -9.02
CA THR A 147 12.15 2.82 -8.98
C THR A 147 12.97 2.24 -7.82
N LYS A 148 14.19 2.76 -7.60
CA LYS A 148 15.04 2.34 -6.47
C LYS A 148 14.39 2.67 -5.13
N PHE A 149 13.84 3.87 -4.98
CA PHE A 149 13.11 4.28 -3.79
C PHE A 149 11.94 3.35 -3.50
N LEU A 150 11.06 3.12 -4.49
CA LEU A 150 9.88 2.26 -4.33
C LEU A 150 10.25 0.79 -4.06
N PHE A 151 11.33 0.28 -4.65
CA PHE A 151 11.79 -1.09 -4.41
C PHE A 151 12.45 -1.27 -3.04
N ALA A 152 12.85 -0.20 -2.39
CA ALA A 152 13.41 -0.22 -1.03
C ALA A 152 12.32 -0.14 0.07
N LEU A 153 11.06 0.16 -0.30
CA LEU A 153 9.97 0.20 0.66
C LEU A 153 9.63 -1.21 1.16
N GLU A 154 9.65 -1.39 2.46
CA GLU A 154 9.35 -2.66 3.11
C GLU A 154 7.94 -2.64 3.71
N PRO A 155 7.22 -3.78 3.70
CA PRO A 155 5.91 -3.87 4.31
C PRO A 155 6.02 -3.71 5.83
N PRO A 156 4.95 -3.23 6.48
CA PRO A 156 4.87 -3.24 7.93
C PRO A 156 5.00 -4.66 8.46
N ARG A 157 5.41 -4.79 9.72
CA ARG A 157 5.40 -6.10 10.39
C ARG A 157 3.96 -6.62 10.43
N ALA A 158 3.82 -7.93 10.25
CA ALA A 158 2.52 -8.58 10.35
C ALA A 158 1.81 -8.22 11.67
N SER A 159 0.49 -8.09 11.62
CA SER A 159 -0.34 -7.76 12.79
C SER A 159 -0.51 -8.93 13.75
N LYS A 160 -0.19 -10.14 13.30
CA LYS A 160 -0.37 -11.39 14.04
C LYS A 160 0.86 -12.28 13.91
N ASP A 161 1.11 -13.09 14.93
CA ASP A 161 2.18 -14.10 14.91
C ASP A 161 1.69 -15.37 14.19
N LEU A 162 2.53 -15.92 13.30
CA LEU A 162 2.27 -17.21 12.65
C LEU A 162 2.20 -18.37 13.64
N GLY A 163 2.78 -18.24 14.83
CA GLY A 163 2.65 -19.21 15.92
C GLY A 163 1.27 -19.31 16.57
N ASP A 164 0.35 -18.38 16.26
CA ASP A 164 -1.04 -18.45 16.68
C ASP A 164 -1.69 -19.74 16.14
N PRO A 165 -2.32 -20.59 16.99
CA PRO A 165 -2.94 -21.83 16.53
C PRO A 165 -4.02 -21.65 15.45
N ALA A 166 -4.77 -20.55 15.46
CA ALA A 166 -5.75 -20.22 14.44
C ALA A 166 -5.05 -19.89 13.12
N ALA A 167 -3.96 -19.11 13.16
CA ALA A 167 -3.16 -18.80 11.97
C ALA A 167 -2.52 -20.06 11.36
N MET A 168 -2.05 -20.98 12.18
CA MET A 168 -1.51 -22.28 11.69
C MET A 168 -2.57 -23.12 10.97
N ARG A 169 -3.80 -23.19 11.50
CA ARG A 169 -4.92 -23.87 10.81
C ARG A 169 -5.30 -23.13 9.53
N GLY A 170 -5.33 -21.78 9.58
CA GLY A 170 -5.59 -20.94 8.42
C GLY A 170 -4.56 -21.13 7.32
N LYS A 171 -3.27 -21.26 7.69
CA LYS A 171 -2.20 -21.60 6.75
C LYS A 171 -2.46 -22.91 6.03
N ALA A 172 -2.84 -23.95 6.76
CA ALA A 172 -3.16 -25.25 6.15
C ALA A 172 -4.33 -25.14 5.17
N LEU A 173 -5.34 -24.33 5.48
CA LEU A 173 -6.46 -24.04 4.56
C LEU A 173 -5.98 -23.24 3.34
N PHE A 174 -5.15 -22.24 3.52
CA PHE A 174 -4.61 -21.43 2.42
C PHE A 174 -3.75 -22.25 1.45
N GLU A 175 -2.96 -23.18 1.96
CA GLU A 175 -2.08 -24.06 1.19
C GLU A 175 -2.82 -25.28 0.62
N SER A 176 -4.07 -25.51 0.98
CA SER A 176 -4.86 -26.64 0.50
C SER A 176 -5.23 -26.48 -0.97
N ALA A 177 -5.05 -27.53 -1.75
CA ALA A 177 -5.55 -27.60 -3.13
C ALA A 177 -7.08 -27.44 -3.24
N ALA A 178 -7.81 -27.79 -2.17
CA ALA A 178 -9.26 -27.68 -2.14
C ALA A 178 -9.74 -26.21 -2.13
N THR A 179 -9.03 -25.31 -1.48
CA THR A 179 -9.34 -23.87 -1.47
C THR A 179 -8.75 -23.13 -2.66
N GLY A 180 -7.64 -23.62 -3.22
CA GLY A 180 -7.00 -23.12 -4.44
C GLY A 180 -6.32 -21.76 -4.30
N CYS A 181 -6.08 -21.26 -3.09
CA CYS A 181 -5.48 -19.92 -2.89
C CYS A 181 -4.07 -19.84 -3.49
N THR A 182 -3.25 -20.87 -3.29
CA THR A 182 -1.87 -20.95 -3.78
C THR A 182 -1.74 -21.15 -5.29
N SER A 183 -2.83 -21.33 -6.02
CA SER A 183 -2.78 -21.37 -7.49
C SER A 183 -2.40 -20.02 -8.12
N CYS A 184 -2.68 -18.93 -7.41
CA CYS A 184 -2.37 -17.55 -7.82
C CYS A 184 -1.44 -16.85 -6.82
N HIS A 185 -1.72 -17.00 -5.51
CA HIS A 185 -0.95 -16.38 -4.44
C HIS A 185 0.26 -17.24 -4.06
N THR A 186 1.32 -17.20 -4.89
CA THR A 186 2.51 -18.04 -4.76
C THR A 186 3.77 -17.27 -4.33
N GLY A 187 4.80 -18.01 -3.91
CA GLY A 187 6.10 -17.47 -3.56
C GLY A 187 6.06 -16.59 -2.31
N ASN A 188 7.17 -15.90 -2.05
CA ASN A 188 7.35 -15.08 -0.85
C ASN A 188 6.61 -13.72 -0.90
N LYS A 189 6.01 -13.40 -2.04
CA LYS A 189 5.18 -12.20 -2.24
C LYS A 189 3.71 -12.53 -2.40
N PHE A 190 3.35 -13.80 -2.42
CA PHE A 190 1.98 -14.27 -2.57
C PHE A 190 1.30 -13.72 -3.82
N THR A 191 2.01 -13.76 -4.96
CA THR A 191 1.52 -13.39 -6.29
C THR A 191 2.27 -14.16 -7.36
N ASP A 192 1.58 -14.55 -8.42
CA ASP A 192 2.18 -15.07 -9.66
C ASP A 192 2.32 -14.00 -10.74
N ASN A 193 1.92 -12.75 -10.42
CA ASN A 193 1.93 -11.56 -11.28
C ASN A 193 1.06 -11.68 -12.56
N LYS A 194 0.18 -12.67 -12.63
CA LYS A 194 -0.76 -12.83 -13.75
C LYS A 194 -2.10 -12.18 -13.43
N SER A 195 -2.94 -12.04 -14.46
CA SER A 195 -4.27 -11.45 -14.33
C SER A 195 -5.35 -12.49 -14.54
N TYR A 196 -6.38 -12.48 -13.69
CA TYR A 196 -7.49 -13.42 -13.69
C TYR A 196 -8.83 -12.72 -13.49
N ASP A 197 -9.88 -13.27 -14.10
CA ASP A 197 -11.26 -12.98 -13.73
C ASP A 197 -11.62 -13.79 -12.48
N VAL A 198 -11.68 -13.10 -11.35
CA VAL A 198 -12.05 -13.71 -10.04
C VAL A 198 -13.53 -13.50 -9.69
N GLY A 199 -14.33 -13.00 -10.63
CA GLY A 199 -15.78 -12.82 -10.47
C GLY A 199 -16.17 -11.60 -9.63
N THR A 200 -15.23 -10.69 -9.35
CA THR A 200 -15.47 -9.44 -8.60
C THR A 200 -15.75 -8.25 -9.51
N SER A 201 -15.51 -8.38 -10.78
CA SER A 201 -15.76 -7.39 -11.83
C SER A 201 -16.30 -8.11 -13.06
N GLN A 202 -17.15 -7.51 -13.84
CA GLN A 202 -17.92 -8.08 -14.96
C GLN A 202 -17.04 -8.68 -16.09
N GLY A 203 -16.16 -9.63 -15.76
CA GLY A 203 -15.23 -10.28 -16.68
C GLY A 203 -13.89 -9.56 -16.85
N GLU A 204 -13.62 -8.50 -16.10
CA GLU A 204 -12.33 -7.83 -16.09
C GLU A 204 -11.26 -8.75 -15.48
N LEU A 205 -10.10 -8.81 -16.12
CA LEU A 205 -8.95 -9.50 -15.59
C LEU A 205 -8.20 -8.60 -14.62
N LEU A 206 -7.98 -9.07 -13.40
CA LEU A 206 -7.26 -8.35 -12.35
C LEU A 206 -5.93 -9.02 -12.06
N GLN A 207 -4.87 -8.23 -12.03
CA GLN A 207 -3.54 -8.68 -11.63
C GLN A 207 -3.56 -9.13 -10.17
N VAL A 208 -2.95 -10.29 -9.89
CA VAL A 208 -2.87 -10.86 -8.54
C VAL A 208 -1.99 -9.97 -7.66
N PRO A 209 -2.55 -9.24 -6.69
CA PRO A 209 -1.76 -8.37 -5.84
C PRO A 209 -0.98 -9.17 -4.81
N SER A 210 0.19 -8.66 -4.40
CA SER A 210 0.90 -9.22 -3.24
C SER A 210 0.04 -9.20 -1.99
N LEU A 211 0.08 -10.25 -1.17
CA LEU A 211 -0.60 -10.28 0.12
C LEU A 211 0.29 -9.82 1.29
N ARG A 212 1.53 -9.39 1.04
CA ARG A 212 2.39 -8.87 2.12
C ARG A 212 1.75 -7.65 2.79
N GLY A 213 1.68 -7.66 4.10
CA GLY A 213 1.06 -6.61 4.88
C GLY A 213 -0.47 -6.51 4.74
N VAL A 214 -1.13 -7.52 4.16
CA VAL A 214 -2.57 -7.48 3.86
C VAL A 214 -3.44 -7.22 5.09
N GLY A 215 -2.98 -7.60 6.29
CA GLY A 215 -3.71 -7.35 7.53
C GLY A 215 -4.01 -5.88 7.84
N TYR A 216 -3.29 -4.94 7.23
CA TYR A 216 -3.44 -3.48 7.43
C TYR A 216 -4.06 -2.75 6.25
N ARG A 217 -4.47 -3.45 5.19
CA ARG A 217 -4.79 -2.87 3.89
C ARG A 217 -6.30 -2.80 3.60
N ALA A 218 -7.09 -2.49 4.62
CA ALA A 218 -8.52 -2.22 4.43
C ALA A 218 -8.74 -0.88 3.71
N PRO A 219 -9.81 -0.76 2.89
CA PRO A 219 -10.76 -1.80 2.48
C PRO A 219 -10.15 -2.76 1.45
N PHE A 220 -10.75 -3.95 1.29
CA PHE A 220 -10.23 -5.00 0.41
C PHE A 220 -11.03 -5.10 -0.90
N ILE A 221 -10.53 -5.93 -1.83
CA ILE A 221 -10.98 -6.02 -3.21
C ILE A 221 -10.68 -4.71 -3.97
N HIS A 222 -10.55 -4.77 -5.30
CA HIS A 222 -10.20 -3.61 -6.13
C HIS A 222 -11.18 -2.44 -6.02
N THR A 223 -12.45 -2.71 -5.70
CA THR A 223 -13.50 -1.72 -5.47
C THR A 223 -13.64 -1.28 -4.00
N GLY A 224 -12.85 -1.84 -3.09
CA GLY A 224 -12.98 -1.56 -1.66
C GLY A 224 -14.27 -2.08 -1.02
N CYS A 225 -14.95 -3.01 -1.67
CA CYS A 225 -16.25 -3.53 -1.22
C CYS A 225 -16.16 -4.25 0.13
N ALA A 226 -15.06 -4.94 0.42
CA ALA A 226 -14.85 -5.62 1.70
C ALA A 226 -14.17 -4.70 2.72
N HIS A 227 -14.86 -4.34 3.81
CA HIS A 227 -14.31 -3.48 4.85
C HIS A 227 -13.36 -4.21 5.80
N THR A 228 -13.52 -5.53 5.91
CA THR A 228 -12.66 -6.41 6.70
C THR A 228 -12.14 -7.56 5.84
N LEU A 229 -11.06 -8.21 6.27
CA LEU A 229 -10.59 -9.45 5.61
C LEU A 229 -11.67 -10.53 5.58
N ARG A 230 -12.55 -10.56 6.58
CA ARG A 230 -13.66 -11.50 6.64
C ARG A 230 -14.69 -11.24 5.54
N ASP A 231 -15.03 -9.97 5.26
CA ASP A 231 -16.04 -9.61 4.25
C ASP A 231 -15.59 -10.00 2.85
N ARG A 232 -14.29 -10.17 2.63
CA ARG A 232 -13.75 -10.71 1.37
C ARG A 232 -14.31 -12.10 1.06
N PHE A 233 -14.67 -12.90 2.07
CA PHE A 233 -15.25 -14.23 1.90
C PHE A 233 -16.77 -14.22 1.70
N ASP A 234 -17.41 -13.06 1.79
CA ASP A 234 -18.81 -12.90 1.41
C ASP A 234 -18.94 -12.97 -0.13
N PRO A 235 -19.80 -13.85 -0.67
CA PRO A 235 -19.98 -13.99 -2.12
C PRO A 235 -20.39 -12.69 -2.82
N THR A 236 -21.08 -11.78 -2.15
CA THR A 236 -21.54 -10.51 -2.72
C THR A 236 -20.37 -9.54 -2.99
N CYS A 237 -19.24 -9.72 -2.30
CA CYS A 237 -18.06 -8.89 -2.42
C CYS A 237 -16.85 -9.67 -2.93
N GLY A 238 -16.62 -10.87 -2.41
CA GLY A 238 -15.42 -11.67 -2.66
C GLY A 238 -15.33 -12.31 -4.05
N GLY A 239 -16.39 -12.27 -4.82
CA GLY A 239 -16.47 -12.85 -6.15
C GLY A 239 -16.69 -14.37 -6.15
N SER A 240 -17.21 -14.87 -7.28
CA SER A 240 -17.60 -16.28 -7.42
C SER A 240 -16.45 -17.20 -7.88
N LYS A 241 -15.33 -16.63 -8.34
CA LYS A 241 -14.18 -17.36 -8.89
C LYS A 241 -12.89 -17.17 -8.09
N HIS A 242 -12.98 -16.58 -6.91
CA HIS A 242 -11.82 -16.20 -6.09
C HIS A 242 -11.58 -17.25 -4.99
N GLY A 243 -11.09 -18.40 -5.37
CA GLY A 243 -10.87 -19.56 -4.50
C GLY A 243 -12.17 -20.31 -4.15
N ASN A 244 -12.02 -21.56 -3.70
CA ASN A 244 -13.14 -22.43 -3.34
C ASN A 244 -13.45 -22.32 -1.84
N THR A 245 -14.00 -21.20 -1.41
CA THR A 245 -14.23 -20.92 0.03
C THR A 245 -15.68 -21.16 0.46
N ALA A 246 -16.61 -21.43 -0.45
CA ALA A 246 -18.03 -21.59 -0.16
C ALA A 246 -18.36 -22.78 0.78
N ALA A 247 -17.51 -23.81 0.79
CA ALA A 247 -17.67 -24.99 1.64
C ALA A 247 -17.04 -24.82 3.05
N LEU A 248 -16.34 -23.71 3.31
CA LEU A 248 -15.69 -23.47 4.58
C LEU A 248 -16.72 -23.07 5.64
N SER A 249 -16.59 -23.66 6.82
CA SER A 249 -17.34 -23.24 7.99
C SER A 249 -16.86 -21.86 8.48
N THR A 250 -17.72 -21.17 9.24
CA THR A 250 -17.39 -19.89 9.88
C THR A 250 -16.05 -19.91 10.65
N PRO A 251 -15.75 -20.92 11.52
CA PRO A 251 -14.45 -21.00 12.17
C PRO A 251 -13.27 -21.18 11.20
N GLN A 252 -13.44 -21.89 10.09
CA GLN A 252 -12.39 -22.04 9.09
C GLN A 252 -12.10 -20.74 8.35
N VAL A 253 -13.13 -19.93 8.09
CA VAL A 253 -12.93 -18.57 7.55
C VAL A 253 -12.18 -17.71 8.54
N ASP A 254 -12.50 -17.79 9.86
CA ASP A 254 -11.77 -17.04 10.89
C ASP A 254 -10.30 -17.48 11.01
N ASP A 255 -10.03 -18.78 10.88
CA ASP A 255 -8.67 -19.30 10.81
C ASP A 255 -7.91 -18.75 9.58
N LEU A 256 -8.54 -18.71 8.40
CA LEU A 256 -7.96 -18.10 7.19
C LEU A 256 -7.65 -16.62 7.39
N VAL A 257 -8.58 -15.85 7.95
CA VAL A 257 -8.38 -14.43 8.29
C VAL A 257 -7.19 -14.28 9.24
N SER A 258 -7.10 -15.15 10.26
CA SER A 258 -5.96 -15.15 11.19
C SER A 258 -4.63 -15.38 10.47
N TYR A 259 -4.58 -16.30 9.51
CA TYR A 259 -3.37 -16.51 8.70
C TYR A 259 -3.04 -15.30 7.83
N LEU A 260 -4.02 -14.73 7.12
CA LEU A 260 -3.79 -13.54 6.29
C LEU A 260 -3.24 -12.35 7.08
N GLN A 261 -3.57 -12.24 8.36
CA GLN A 261 -3.01 -11.23 9.26
C GLN A 261 -1.54 -11.47 9.64
N THR A 262 -0.98 -12.63 9.32
CA THR A 262 0.45 -12.96 9.54
C THR A 262 1.32 -12.64 8.32
N LEU A 263 0.74 -12.23 7.19
CA LEU A 263 1.45 -11.95 5.92
C LEU A 263 1.87 -10.44 5.82
#